data_4d7066e5f60c9bac8e9cac35ab024d72
#
_entry.id   4d7066e5f60c9bac8e9cac35ab024d72
#
_cell.length_a   1.000
_cell.length_b   1.000
_cell.length_c   1.000
_cell.angle_alpha   90.00
_cell.angle_beta   90.00
_cell.angle_gamma   90.00
#
_symmetry.space_group_name_H-M   'P 1'
#
loop_
_entity.id
_entity.type
_entity.pdbx_description
1 polymer ?
#
loop_
_entity_poly.entity_id
_entity_poly.type
_entity_poly.pdbx_seq_one_letter_code
_entity_poly.pdbx_strand_id
1 'polypeptide(L)'
;VKKGVQASRGEICLITDADLSTPLGEFNKLKTFLDQGYDIAIGSRALSESNVVVPQSGFRQGMGKGFNFLIKTLGLGDFMDTQCGFKYCRREKVLPIFSKMRINRFCFDVELLFVAKNWGLKIKEVPVEWHNCDSSKVHVIWSPIQMLWDLIKIRVNAFRGIYEPCGTGSNRKKP
;
A
#
# COMPACT_ATOMS: atom_id res chain seq x y z
N VAL A 1 -8.72 -1.85 -8.17
CA VAL A 1 -7.28 -2.11 -8.30
C VAL A 1 -7.03 -3.55 -8.73
N LYS A 2 -7.42 -4.60 -7.95
CA LYS A 2 -7.14 -6.02 -8.24
C LYS A 2 -7.46 -6.42 -9.68
N LYS A 3 -8.69 -6.16 -10.15
CA LYS A 3 -9.10 -6.47 -11.54
C LYS A 3 -8.24 -5.73 -12.57
N GLY A 4 -7.86 -4.47 -12.31
CA GLY A 4 -7.00 -3.69 -13.20
C GLY A 4 -5.60 -4.29 -13.33
N VAL A 5 -4.97 -4.67 -12.20
CA VAL A 5 -3.65 -5.33 -12.23
C VAL A 5 -3.71 -6.70 -12.93
N GLN A 6 -4.78 -7.46 -12.71
CA GLN A 6 -4.97 -8.76 -13.39
C GLN A 6 -5.16 -8.61 -14.90
N ALA A 7 -5.86 -7.57 -15.35
CA ALA A 7 -6.10 -7.29 -16.77
C ALA A 7 -4.92 -6.59 -17.47
N SER A 8 -3.99 -6.00 -16.71
CA SER A 8 -2.84 -5.31 -17.28
C SER A 8 -1.91 -6.28 -18.01
N ARG A 9 -1.20 -5.79 -19.05
CA ARG A 9 -0.27 -6.59 -19.87
C ARG A 9 1.16 -6.08 -19.82
N GLY A 10 1.38 -4.88 -19.27
CA GLY A 10 2.72 -4.29 -19.13
C GLY A 10 3.57 -5.02 -18.10
N GLU A 11 4.87 -4.90 -18.23
CA GLU A 11 5.83 -5.43 -17.25
C GLU A 11 5.74 -4.71 -15.89
N ILE A 12 5.36 -3.45 -15.94
CA ILE A 12 5.20 -2.58 -14.79
C ILE A 12 3.74 -2.13 -14.67
N CYS A 13 3.24 -2.06 -13.45
CA CYS A 13 1.94 -1.51 -13.11
C CYS A 13 2.14 -0.21 -12.32
N LEU A 14 1.55 0.88 -12.80
CA LEU A 14 1.32 2.08 -11.99
C LEU A 14 -0.10 2.01 -11.43
N ILE A 15 -0.21 2.03 -10.11
CA ILE A 15 -1.46 2.19 -9.37
C ILE A 15 -1.54 3.66 -8.99
N THR A 16 -2.63 4.33 -9.32
CA THR A 16 -2.87 5.74 -8.97
C THR A 16 -4.31 5.94 -8.54
N ASP A 17 -4.55 6.90 -7.66
CA ASP A 17 -5.89 7.35 -7.33
C ASP A 17 -6.54 8.03 -8.55
N ALA A 18 -7.86 7.88 -8.68
CA ALA A 18 -8.59 8.39 -9.84
C ALA A 18 -8.67 9.94 -9.86
N ASP A 19 -8.46 10.58 -8.72
CA ASP A 19 -8.44 12.04 -8.58
C ASP A 19 -7.08 12.66 -8.91
N LEU A 20 -6.06 11.82 -9.21
CA LEU A 20 -4.70 12.25 -9.52
C LEU A 20 -4.09 13.18 -8.46
N SER A 21 -4.43 12.96 -7.20
CA SER A 21 -3.87 13.70 -6.07
C SER A 21 -2.33 13.68 -6.05
N THR A 22 -1.72 12.62 -6.57
CA THR A 22 -0.29 12.60 -6.91
C THR A 22 -0.16 12.80 -8.42
N PRO A 23 0.54 13.87 -8.89
CA PRO A 23 0.75 14.10 -10.31
C PRO A 23 1.41 12.92 -11.01
N LEU A 24 0.95 12.58 -12.22
CA LEU A 24 1.49 11.42 -12.94
C LEU A 24 3.01 11.52 -13.17
N GLY A 25 3.56 12.73 -13.35
CA GLY A 25 5.00 12.95 -13.53
C GLY A 25 5.87 12.39 -12.38
N GLU A 26 5.30 12.23 -11.19
CA GLU A 26 6.00 11.67 -10.04
C GLU A 26 6.42 10.21 -10.25
N PHE A 27 5.84 9.49 -11.23
CA PHE A 27 6.26 8.12 -11.54
C PHE A 27 7.75 8.01 -11.90
N ASN A 28 8.36 9.06 -12.45
CA ASN A 28 9.77 9.07 -12.79
C ASN A 28 10.67 8.88 -11.56
N LYS A 29 10.28 9.44 -10.41
CA LYS A 29 11.00 9.23 -9.14
C LYS A 29 10.92 7.76 -8.71
N LEU A 30 9.73 7.15 -8.80
CA LEU A 30 9.50 5.77 -8.41
C LEU A 30 10.20 4.79 -9.37
N LYS A 31 10.20 5.11 -10.67
CA LYS A 31 10.87 4.33 -11.71
C LYS A 31 12.35 4.13 -11.40
N THR A 32 13.04 5.19 -11.00
CA THR A 32 14.48 5.15 -10.66
C THR A 32 14.80 4.02 -9.65
N PHE A 33 13.92 3.78 -8.68
CA PHE A 33 14.14 2.72 -7.69
C PHE A 33 13.86 1.32 -8.24
N LEU A 34 12.90 1.15 -9.16
CA LEU A 34 12.74 -0.12 -9.85
C LEU A 34 13.96 -0.45 -10.72
N ASP A 35 14.54 0.57 -11.37
CA ASP A 35 15.76 0.43 -12.16
C ASP A 35 16.96 0.02 -11.27
N GLN A 36 16.95 0.41 -9.99
CA GLN A 36 17.92 -0.01 -8.97
C GLN A 36 17.65 -1.41 -8.37
N GLY A 37 16.63 -2.13 -8.87
CA GLY A 37 16.33 -3.49 -8.44
C GLY A 37 15.35 -3.62 -7.29
N TYR A 38 14.57 -2.57 -6.98
CA TYR A 38 13.39 -2.69 -6.14
C TYR A 38 12.23 -3.32 -6.91
N ASP A 39 11.37 -4.05 -6.22
CA ASP A 39 10.20 -4.71 -6.80
C ASP A 39 8.97 -3.81 -6.77
N ILE A 40 8.88 -2.96 -5.74
CA ILE A 40 7.79 -2.01 -5.51
C ILE A 40 8.39 -0.68 -5.05
N ALA A 41 7.97 0.42 -5.65
CA ALA A 41 8.18 1.77 -5.15
C ALA A 41 6.82 2.39 -4.81
N ILE A 42 6.69 2.95 -3.61
CA ILE A 42 5.45 3.59 -3.14
C ILE A 42 5.69 5.07 -2.89
N GLY A 43 4.76 5.90 -3.35
CA GLY A 43 4.74 7.30 -2.96
C GLY A 43 4.44 7.43 -1.47
N SER A 44 5.04 8.42 -0.83
CA SER A 44 4.78 8.75 0.58
C SER A 44 4.59 10.25 0.74
N ARG A 45 3.58 10.62 1.52
CA ARG A 45 3.29 12.00 1.92
C ARG A 45 3.93 12.35 3.26
N ALA A 46 4.44 11.34 3.95
CA ALA A 46 4.91 11.44 5.33
C ALA A 46 6.43 11.56 5.45
N LEU A 47 7.16 11.47 4.35
CA LEU A 47 8.61 11.71 4.33
C LEU A 47 8.91 13.21 4.37
N SER A 48 10.06 13.58 4.92
CA SER A 48 10.48 15.00 5.09
C SER A 48 10.60 15.74 3.76
N GLU A 49 11.00 15.03 2.69
CA GLU A 49 11.19 15.59 1.37
C GLU A 49 9.88 15.60 0.53
N SER A 50 8.78 15.14 1.09
CA SER A 50 7.48 15.16 0.40
C SER A 50 6.90 16.56 0.37
N ASN A 51 6.36 16.96 -0.77
CA ASN A 51 5.71 18.25 -0.95
C ASN A 51 4.17 18.09 -0.90
N VAL A 52 3.56 18.39 0.24
CA VAL A 52 2.11 18.42 0.40
C VAL A 52 1.61 19.84 0.11
N VAL A 53 1.28 20.10 -1.15
CA VAL A 53 0.92 21.46 -1.64
C VAL A 53 -0.38 21.95 -1.01
N VAL A 54 -1.40 21.07 -0.92
CA VAL A 54 -2.65 21.37 -0.24
C VAL A 54 -2.82 20.41 0.91
N PRO A 55 -2.60 20.84 2.17
CA PRO A 55 -2.68 19.96 3.31
C PRO A 55 -4.13 19.54 3.63
N GLN A 56 -4.30 18.34 4.13
CA GLN A 56 -5.56 17.90 4.70
C GLN A 56 -5.85 18.63 6.03
N SER A 57 -7.12 18.64 6.46
CA SER A 57 -7.48 19.17 7.78
C SER A 57 -6.69 18.47 8.89
N GLY A 58 -6.34 19.21 9.95
CA GLY A 58 -5.56 18.67 11.08
C GLY A 58 -6.17 17.40 11.68
N PHE A 59 -7.51 17.31 11.71
CA PHE A 59 -8.22 16.12 12.17
C PHE A 59 -7.93 14.89 11.30
N ARG A 60 -7.96 15.03 9.97
CA ARG A 60 -7.61 13.93 9.05
C ARG A 60 -6.14 13.51 9.15
N GLN A 61 -5.25 14.49 9.33
CA GLN A 61 -3.83 14.19 9.56
C GLN A 61 -3.61 13.41 10.85
N GLY A 62 -4.28 13.79 11.95
CA GLY A 62 -4.24 13.09 13.23
C GLY A 62 -4.76 11.65 13.12
N MET A 63 -5.89 11.46 12.44
CA MET A 63 -6.45 10.14 12.17
C MET A 63 -5.49 9.27 11.34
N GLY A 64 -4.86 9.83 10.31
CA GLY A 64 -3.88 9.13 9.49
C GLY A 64 -2.66 8.65 10.29
N LYS A 65 -2.12 9.51 11.17
CA LYS A 65 -1.03 9.15 12.08
C LYS A 65 -1.43 8.04 13.06
N GLY A 66 -2.62 8.13 13.65
CA GLY A 66 -3.16 7.11 14.54
C GLY A 66 -3.36 5.77 13.83
N PHE A 67 -3.86 5.80 12.60
CA PHE A 67 -4.03 4.60 11.79
C PHE A 67 -2.68 3.96 11.41
N ASN A 68 -1.68 4.76 11.06
CA ASN A 68 -0.34 4.25 10.78
C ASN A 68 0.32 3.65 12.03
N PHE A 69 0.09 4.24 13.19
CA PHE A 69 0.52 3.66 14.47
C PHE A 69 -0.10 2.27 14.71
N LEU A 70 -1.41 2.10 14.42
CA LEU A 70 -2.08 0.81 14.51
C LEU A 70 -1.50 -0.24 13.54
N ILE A 71 -1.19 0.17 12.30
CA ILE A 71 -0.55 -0.71 11.32
C ILE A 71 0.77 -1.24 11.87
N LYS A 72 1.61 -0.37 12.43
CA LYS A 72 2.91 -0.73 13.02
C LYS A 72 2.74 -1.65 14.24
N THR A 73 1.84 -1.30 15.16
CA THR A 73 1.57 -2.08 16.37
C THR A 73 1.06 -3.49 16.05
N LEU A 74 0.24 -3.61 15.00
CA LEU A 74 -0.22 -4.92 14.52
C LEU A 74 0.84 -5.68 13.70
N GLY A 75 2.03 -5.12 13.52
CA GLY A 75 3.11 -5.74 12.75
C GLY A 75 2.79 -5.90 11.26
N LEU A 76 1.96 -5.01 10.71
CA LEU A 76 1.52 -5.07 9.32
C LEU A 76 2.42 -4.27 8.38
N GLY A 77 3.39 -3.51 8.90
CA GLY A 77 4.39 -2.79 8.11
C GLY A 77 5.06 -1.67 8.89
N ASP A 78 6.24 -1.26 8.42
CA ASP A 78 7.06 -0.20 9.04
C ASP A 78 7.09 1.07 8.19
N PHE A 79 6.21 1.15 7.18
CA PHE A 79 6.16 2.28 6.26
C PHE A 79 5.60 3.53 6.94
N MET A 80 6.06 4.68 6.50
CA MET A 80 5.56 5.97 6.99
C MET A 80 4.19 6.31 6.41
N ASP A 81 3.93 5.90 5.15
CA ASP A 81 2.65 6.10 4.46
C ASP A 81 2.28 4.89 3.60
N THR A 82 1.47 3.99 4.13
CA THR A 82 0.99 2.82 3.37
C THR A 82 -0.13 3.16 2.39
N GLN A 83 -0.84 4.27 2.62
CA GLN A 83 -2.12 4.60 1.97
C GLN A 83 -2.01 5.66 0.87
N CYS A 84 -0.81 6.12 0.52
CA CYS A 84 -0.65 6.91 -0.69
C CYS A 84 -1.02 6.05 -1.90
N GLY A 85 -2.04 6.47 -2.66
CA GLY A 85 -2.56 5.73 -3.82
C GLY A 85 -1.63 5.69 -5.02
N PHE A 86 -0.34 6.00 -4.85
CA PHE A 86 0.62 6.08 -5.94
C PHE A 86 1.72 5.04 -5.76
N LYS A 87 1.62 3.92 -6.52
CA LYS A 87 2.52 2.78 -6.39
C LYS A 87 2.98 2.28 -7.76
N TYR A 88 4.27 2.10 -7.92
CA TYR A 88 4.92 1.63 -9.15
C TYR A 88 5.53 0.26 -8.87
N CYS A 89 5.07 -0.78 -9.57
CA CYS A 89 5.33 -2.17 -9.18
C CYS A 89 5.72 -3.03 -10.38
N ARG A 90 6.68 -3.96 -10.20
CA ARG A 90 6.91 -5.03 -11.15
C ARG A 90 5.70 -5.95 -11.17
N ARG A 91 4.99 -6.02 -12.31
CA ARG A 91 3.74 -6.76 -12.44
C ARG A 91 3.90 -8.23 -12.07
N GLU A 92 4.94 -8.89 -12.54
CA GLU A 92 5.22 -10.30 -12.26
C GLU A 92 5.32 -10.60 -10.76
N LYS A 93 5.85 -9.66 -9.98
CA LYS A 93 6.01 -9.77 -8.52
C LYS A 93 4.71 -9.58 -7.76
N VAL A 94 3.88 -8.62 -8.19
CA VAL A 94 2.66 -8.27 -7.45
C VAL A 94 1.43 -9.07 -7.90
N LEU A 95 1.38 -9.56 -9.13
CA LEU A 95 0.24 -10.32 -9.65
C LEU A 95 -0.13 -11.54 -8.79
N PRO A 96 0.82 -12.38 -8.36
CA PRO A 96 0.54 -13.48 -7.44
C PRO A 96 0.01 -13.00 -6.08
N ILE A 97 0.52 -11.87 -5.57
CA ILE A 97 0.05 -11.26 -4.33
C ILE A 97 -1.43 -10.86 -4.47
N PHE A 98 -1.78 -10.14 -5.54
CA PHE A 98 -3.16 -9.76 -5.81
C PHE A 98 -4.12 -10.95 -5.90
N SER A 99 -3.66 -12.13 -6.31
CA SER A 99 -4.48 -13.34 -6.32
C SER A 99 -4.84 -13.82 -4.90
N LYS A 100 -3.94 -13.63 -3.94
CA LYS A 100 -4.09 -14.02 -2.52
C LYS A 100 -4.85 -13.00 -1.68
N MET A 101 -4.86 -11.73 -2.08
CA MET A 101 -5.49 -10.64 -1.34
C MET A 101 -6.99 -10.86 -1.15
N ARG A 102 -7.50 -10.51 0.03
CA ARG A 102 -8.89 -10.67 0.49
C ARG A 102 -9.58 -9.34 0.79
N ILE A 103 -8.82 -8.27 0.98
CA ILE A 103 -9.37 -6.94 1.27
C ILE A 103 -9.63 -6.18 -0.03
N ASN A 104 -10.85 -5.63 -0.16
CA ASN A 104 -11.30 -4.98 -1.40
C ASN A 104 -11.48 -3.45 -1.27
N ARG A 105 -11.23 -2.88 -0.09
CA ARG A 105 -11.49 -1.46 0.23
C ARG A 105 -10.18 -0.76 0.60
N PHE A 106 -10.27 0.27 1.42
CA PHE A 106 -9.15 1.18 1.78
C PHE A 106 -7.89 0.50 2.34
N CYS A 107 -8.00 -0.67 2.96
CA CYS A 107 -6.85 -1.39 3.51
C CYS A 107 -6.16 -2.35 2.52
N PHE A 108 -6.55 -2.36 1.23
CA PHE A 108 -5.87 -3.18 0.24
C PHE A 108 -4.39 -2.82 0.12
N ASP A 109 -4.05 -1.55 0.27
CA ASP A 109 -2.67 -1.05 0.27
C ASP A 109 -1.84 -1.68 1.38
N VAL A 110 -2.39 -1.72 2.59
CA VAL A 110 -1.74 -2.35 3.75
C VAL A 110 -1.56 -3.84 3.50
N GLU A 111 -2.60 -4.52 3.00
CA GLU A 111 -2.54 -5.96 2.67
C GLU A 111 -1.47 -6.25 1.62
N LEU A 112 -1.43 -5.45 0.53
CA LEU A 112 -0.43 -5.57 -0.52
C LEU A 112 0.99 -5.47 0.03
N LEU A 113 1.28 -4.42 0.79
CA LEU A 113 2.63 -4.17 1.31
C LEU A 113 3.03 -5.20 2.38
N PHE A 114 2.09 -5.61 3.23
CA PHE A 114 2.31 -6.66 4.21
C PHE A 114 2.68 -7.98 3.55
N VAL A 115 1.91 -8.42 2.55
CA VAL A 115 2.19 -9.68 1.83
C VAL A 115 3.49 -9.58 1.05
N ALA A 116 3.72 -8.47 0.35
CA ALA A 116 4.94 -8.23 -0.41
C ALA A 116 6.19 -8.31 0.50
N LYS A 117 6.15 -7.66 1.66
CA LYS A 117 7.24 -7.71 2.66
C LYS A 117 7.48 -9.14 3.16
N ASN A 118 6.41 -9.88 3.50
CA ASN A 118 6.52 -11.27 3.96
C ASN A 118 7.06 -12.23 2.88
N TRP A 119 6.86 -11.89 1.62
CA TRP A 119 7.43 -12.63 0.49
C TRP A 119 8.86 -12.21 0.15
N GLY A 120 9.44 -11.27 0.89
CA GLY A 120 10.82 -10.80 0.72
C GLY A 120 11.01 -9.85 -0.46
N LEU A 121 9.94 -9.23 -0.97
CA LEU A 121 10.05 -8.22 -2.01
C LEU A 121 10.74 -6.96 -1.47
N LYS A 122 11.58 -6.36 -2.32
CA LYS A 122 12.24 -5.09 -2.02
C LYS A 122 11.29 -3.93 -2.27
N ILE A 123 10.93 -3.22 -1.21
CA ILE A 123 9.98 -2.10 -1.27
C ILE A 123 10.71 -0.81 -0.90
N LYS A 124 10.52 0.24 -1.69
CA LYS A 124 11.05 1.58 -1.42
C LYS A 124 9.91 2.58 -1.23
N GLU A 125 9.99 3.35 -0.16
CA GLU A 125 9.15 4.52 0.07
C GLU A 125 9.84 5.74 -0.53
N VAL A 126 9.12 6.54 -1.34
CA VAL A 126 9.65 7.64 -2.15
C VAL A 126 8.84 8.91 -1.87
N PRO A 127 9.49 10.04 -1.57
CA PRO A 127 8.79 11.30 -1.37
C PRO A 127 8.14 11.78 -2.68
N VAL A 128 6.88 12.20 -2.58
CA VAL A 128 6.10 12.67 -3.74
C VAL A 128 5.46 14.02 -3.47
N GLU A 129 5.15 14.72 -4.54
CA GLU A 129 4.25 15.86 -4.50
C GLU A 129 2.81 15.33 -4.40
N TRP A 130 2.00 15.96 -3.54
CA TRP A 130 0.64 15.53 -3.31
C TRP A 130 -0.29 16.73 -3.10
N HIS A 131 -1.46 16.66 -3.73
CA HIS A 131 -2.51 17.68 -3.68
C HIS A 131 -3.78 17.11 -3.06
N ASN A 132 -4.33 17.76 -2.03
CA ASN A 132 -5.61 17.35 -1.51
C ASN A 132 -6.73 17.68 -2.50
N CYS A 133 -7.52 16.68 -2.89
CA CYS A 133 -8.75 16.88 -3.64
C CYS A 133 -9.93 16.84 -2.68
N ASP A 134 -10.73 17.91 -2.63
CA ASP A 134 -11.87 18.04 -1.71
C ASP A 134 -13.04 17.10 -2.02
N SER A 135 -13.02 16.43 -3.17
CA SER A 135 -14.03 15.46 -3.61
C SER A 135 -13.96 14.09 -2.91
N SER A 136 -13.18 13.95 -1.84
CA SER A 136 -13.01 12.69 -1.10
C SER A 136 -14.33 12.19 -0.52
N LYS A 137 -14.81 11.04 -1.00
CA LYS A 137 -16.03 10.34 -0.55
C LYS A 137 -15.82 9.47 0.70
N VAL A 138 -14.76 9.71 1.47
CA VAL A 138 -14.47 8.93 2.68
C VAL A 138 -15.39 9.39 3.81
N HIS A 139 -16.29 8.53 4.24
CA HIS A 139 -17.15 8.78 5.42
C HIS A 139 -16.28 8.83 6.68
N VAL A 140 -16.32 9.98 7.38
CA VAL A 140 -15.42 10.31 8.48
C VAL A 140 -15.53 9.33 9.68
N ILE A 141 -16.68 8.70 9.89
CA ILE A 141 -16.93 7.82 11.05
C ILE A 141 -16.86 6.34 10.69
N TRP A 142 -17.54 5.91 9.62
CA TRP A 142 -17.64 4.48 9.27
C TRP A 142 -16.37 3.90 8.64
N SER A 143 -15.63 4.73 7.91
CA SER A 143 -14.39 4.25 7.26
C SER A 143 -13.31 3.81 8.24
N PRO A 144 -13.01 4.54 9.34
CA PRO A 144 -12.01 4.12 10.33
C PRO A 144 -12.36 2.80 11.02
N ILE A 145 -13.64 2.58 11.36
CA ILE A 145 -14.07 1.32 11.99
C ILE A 145 -13.90 0.14 11.03
N GLN A 146 -14.30 0.31 9.77
CA GLN A 146 -14.08 -0.72 8.76
C GLN A 146 -12.60 -1.00 8.52
N MET A 147 -11.77 0.04 8.50
CA MET A 147 -10.34 -0.10 8.32
C MET A 147 -9.71 -0.87 9.48
N LEU A 148 -10.12 -0.62 10.72
CA LEU A 148 -9.67 -1.39 11.89
C LEU A 148 -10.01 -2.88 11.75
N TRP A 149 -11.26 -3.21 11.36
CA TRP A 149 -11.66 -4.59 11.09
C TRP A 149 -10.84 -5.23 9.97
N ASP A 150 -10.52 -4.47 8.93
CA ASP A 150 -9.71 -4.98 7.82
C ASP A 150 -8.26 -5.25 8.26
N LEU A 151 -7.66 -4.42 9.14
CA LEU A 151 -6.35 -4.70 9.73
C LEU A 151 -6.37 -6.02 10.54
N ILE A 152 -7.41 -6.22 11.36
CA ILE A 152 -7.57 -7.46 12.13
C ILE A 152 -7.71 -8.66 11.18
N LYS A 153 -8.52 -8.54 10.12
CA LYS A 153 -8.66 -9.59 9.10
C LYS A 153 -7.34 -9.93 8.43
N ILE A 154 -6.53 -8.91 8.06
CA ILE A 154 -5.21 -9.14 7.47
C ILE A 154 -4.36 -9.98 8.43
N ARG A 155 -4.36 -9.63 9.72
CA ARG A 155 -3.58 -10.37 10.72
C ARG A 155 -4.07 -11.81 10.90
N VAL A 156 -5.39 -12.00 11.02
CA VAL A 156 -6.00 -13.33 11.11
C VAL A 156 -5.71 -14.17 9.86
N ASN A 157 -5.82 -13.60 8.68
CA ASN A 157 -5.52 -14.28 7.42
C ASN A 157 -4.04 -14.69 7.33
N ALA A 158 -3.15 -13.85 7.85
CA ALA A 158 -1.72 -14.17 7.93
C ALA A 158 -1.47 -15.38 8.86
N PHE A 159 -2.10 -15.41 10.05
CA PHE A 159 -2.01 -16.56 10.96
C PHE A 159 -2.60 -17.85 10.37
N ARG A 160 -3.61 -17.73 9.52
CA ARG A 160 -4.22 -18.86 8.81
C ARG A 160 -3.42 -19.33 7.58
N GLY A 161 -2.27 -18.73 7.28
CA GLY A 161 -1.43 -19.09 6.14
C GLY A 161 -2.01 -18.74 4.76
N ILE A 162 -3.05 -17.88 4.70
CA ILE A 162 -3.73 -17.51 3.43
C ILE A 162 -2.76 -16.82 2.47
N TYR A 163 -1.77 -16.12 3.01
CA TYR A 163 -0.80 -15.34 2.24
C TYR A 163 0.51 -16.11 1.94
N GLU A 164 0.58 -17.39 2.22
CA GLU A 164 1.78 -18.16 1.89
C GLU A 164 1.98 -18.24 0.37
N PRO A 165 3.24 -18.10 -0.13
CA PRO A 165 3.53 -18.27 -1.54
C PRO A 165 3.11 -19.65 -2.03
N CYS A 166 2.59 -19.75 -3.26
CA CYS A 166 2.33 -21.05 -3.87
C CYS A 166 3.66 -21.77 -4.11
N GLY A 167 3.90 -22.90 -3.45
CA GLY A 167 5.08 -23.73 -3.68
C GLY A 167 6.09 -23.84 -2.54
N THR A 168 5.94 -23.10 -1.44
CA THR A 168 6.75 -23.35 -0.25
C THR A 168 5.99 -24.31 0.67
N GLY A 169 6.22 -25.62 0.44
CA GLY A 169 5.83 -26.66 1.38
C GLY A 169 6.41 -26.33 2.76
N SER A 170 5.53 -26.29 3.74
CA SER A 170 5.73 -26.27 5.19
C SER A 170 7.18 -26.55 5.65
N ASN A 171 7.95 -25.50 5.87
CA ASN A 171 9.13 -25.59 6.72
C ASN A 171 9.36 -24.26 7.47
N ARG A 172 8.36 -23.79 8.23
CA ARG A 172 8.58 -22.76 9.24
C ARG A 172 8.39 -23.39 10.62
N LYS A 173 9.51 -23.54 11.34
CA LYS A 173 9.48 -23.67 12.80
C LYS A 173 8.71 -22.47 13.34
N LYS A 174 7.61 -22.74 14.05
CA LYS A 174 6.90 -21.75 14.87
C LYS A 174 7.88 -21.16 15.88
N PRO A 175 7.86 -19.84 16.12
CA PRO A 175 8.55 -19.26 17.26
C PRO A 175 7.92 -19.70 18.58
#